data_ac51d04388e25b771be84f4a5333f112
#
_entry.id   ac51d04388e25b771be84f4a5333f112
#
_cell.length_a   1.000
_cell.length_b   1.000
_cell.length_c   1.000
_cell.angle_alpha   90.00
_cell.angle_beta   90.00
_cell.angle_gamma   90.00
#
_symmetry.space_group_name_H-M   'P 1'
#
loop_
_entity.id
_entity.type
_entity.pdbx_description
1 polymer ?
#
loop_
_entity_poly.entity_id
_entity_poly.type
_entity_poly.pdbx_seq_one_letter_code
_entity_poly.pdbx_strand_id
1 'polypeptide(L)'
;MLTATRYYVRPMTEADISQVADIEGESFPTTWPRTAYKRELSNRLARYLVLIDRTHAAVQPPPKRPRRFSFAPFFKPRDEAAPTSDYVVGYVGVWLMVDEAHIVAIAVRESYRRQGLGERLLYDAIEVALSNKQENVTLEVRRSNTGAQALYEKYRFLNVGVRKRYYSDNHEDAIVMSTPPIQHENYAEHLAYLHEQMEKRWQAE
;
A
#
# COMPACT_ATOMS: atom_id res chain seq x y z
N MET A 1 6.05 -21.92 19.79
CA MET A 1 4.89 -21.38 19.08
C MET A 1 5.32 -20.05 18.47
N LEU A 2 5.42 -19.95 17.15
CA LEU A 2 5.65 -18.67 16.50
C LEU A 2 4.39 -17.84 16.71
N THR A 3 4.47 -16.79 17.52
CA THR A 3 3.41 -15.80 17.66
C THR A 3 3.18 -15.18 16.29
N ALA A 4 2.01 -15.41 15.71
CA ALA A 4 1.64 -14.79 14.44
C ALA A 4 1.69 -13.27 14.62
N THR A 5 2.53 -12.60 13.84
CA THR A 5 2.65 -11.14 13.87
C THR A 5 1.26 -10.51 13.62
N ARG A 6 0.92 -9.48 14.38
CA ARG A 6 -0.35 -8.75 14.27
C ARG A 6 -0.61 -8.27 12.84
N TYR A 7 0.43 -7.80 12.19
CA TYR A 7 0.35 -7.27 10.83
C TYR A 7 1.00 -8.19 9.82
N TYR A 8 0.40 -8.30 8.62
CA TYR A 8 1.02 -8.99 7.49
C TYR A 8 0.66 -8.32 6.17
N VAL A 9 1.50 -8.50 5.17
CA VAL A 9 1.32 -7.97 3.83
C VAL A 9 1.01 -9.10 2.86
N ARG A 10 0.07 -8.86 1.94
CA ARG A 10 -0.27 -9.77 0.85
C ARG A 10 -0.63 -9.01 -0.43
N PRO A 11 -0.65 -9.68 -1.59
CA PRO A 11 -1.20 -9.09 -2.79
C PRO A 11 -2.65 -8.60 -2.58
N MET A 12 -2.95 -7.45 -3.16
CA MET A 12 -4.29 -6.87 -3.18
C MET A 12 -5.22 -7.68 -4.09
N THR A 13 -6.47 -7.83 -3.68
CA THR A 13 -7.54 -8.46 -4.45
C THR A 13 -8.68 -7.48 -4.74
N GLU A 14 -9.64 -7.85 -5.59
CA GLU A 14 -10.82 -7.01 -5.84
C GLU A 14 -11.66 -6.76 -4.58
N ALA A 15 -11.65 -7.69 -3.62
CA ALA A 15 -12.36 -7.56 -2.35
C ALA A 15 -11.83 -6.40 -1.50
N ASP A 16 -10.56 -6.03 -1.67
CA ASP A 16 -9.90 -4.98 -0.89
C ASP A 16 -10.16 -3.57 -1.43
N ILE A 17 -10.62 -3.44 -2.68
CA ILE A 17 -10.76 -2.16 -3.38
C ILE A 17 -11.56 -1.13 -2.57
N SER A 18 -12.61 -1.56 -1.88
CA SER A 18 -13.42 -0.65 -1.07
C SER A 18 -12.61 -0.02 0.04
N GLN A 19 -11.86 -0.83 0.79
CA GLN A 19 -11.06 -0.38 1.92
C GLN A 19 -9.84 0.44 1.46
N VAL A 20 -9.22 0.06 0.33
CA VAL A 20 -8.12 0.83 -0.26
C VAL A 20 -8.60 2.21 -0.71
N ALA A 21 -9.78 2.30 -1.34
CA ALA A 21 -10.37 3.60 -1.72
C ALA A 21 -10.70 4.48 -0.51
N ASP A 22 -11.10 3.88 0.62
CA ASP A 22 -11.33 4.62 1.87
C ASP A 22 -10.00 5.18 2.42
N ILE A 23 -8.92 4.37 2.43
CA ILE A 23 -7.56 4.80 2.85
C ILE A 23 -7.04 5.92 1.95
N GLU A 24 -7.30 5.81 0.66
CA GLU A 24 -6.92 6.85 -0.32
C GLU A 24 -7.62 8.17 -0.01
N GLY A 25 -8.94 8.12 0.26
CA GLY A 25 -9.71 9.30 0.67
C GLY A 25 -9.22 9.95 1.97
N GLU A 26 -8.69 9.15 2.92
CA GLU A 26 -8.07 9.65 4.15
C GLU A 26 -6.68 10.27 3.91
N SER A 27 -6.01 9.91 2.80
CA SER A 27 -4.58 10.19 2.61
C SER A 27 -4.27 11.21 1.51
N PHE A 28 -5.13 11.30 0.49
CA PHE A 28 -4.88 12.13 -0.68
C PHE A 28 -6.06 13.03 -1.00
N PRO A 29 -5.82 14.31 -1.34
CA PRO A 29 -6.88 15.25 -1.74
C PRO A 29 -7.60 14.85 -3.03
N THR A 30 -6.89 14.14 -3.93
CA THR A 30 -7.43 13.61 -5.19
C THR A 30 -7.35 12.11 -5.16
N THR A 31 -8.48 11.44 -5.33
CA THR A 31 -8.60 9.99 -5.24
C THR A 31 -8.84 9.35 -6.61
N TRP A 32 -8.40 8.13 -6.77
CA TRP A 32 -8.70 7.33 -7.95
C TRP A 32 -10.11 6.73 -7.86
N PRO A 33 -10.84 6.65 -8.96
CA PRO A 33 -12.10 5.94 -8.97
C PRO A 33 -11.87 4.44 -8.76
N ARG A 34 -12.76 3.77 -8.05
CA ARG A 34 -12.68 2.31 -7.78
C ARG A 34 -12.47 1.47 -9.04
N THR A 35 -12.96 1.93 -10.18
CA THR A 35 -12.77 1.28 -11.49
C THR A 35 -11.32 1.31 -11.97
N ALA A 36 -10.52 2.27 -11.53
CA ALA A 36 -9.08 2.32 -11.85
C ALA A 36 -8.35 1.16 -11.17
N TYR A 37 -8.63 0.89 -9.90
CA TYR A 37 -8.04 -0.25 -9.18
C TYR A 37 -8.33 -1.59 -9.85
N LYS A 38 -9.54 -1.80 -10.39
CA LYS A 38 -9.85 -3.03 -11.15
C LYS A 38 -8.96 -3.19 -12.39
N ARG A 39 -8.70 -2.09 -13.09
CA ARG A 39 -7.77 -2.09 -14.23
C ARG A 39 -6.34 -2.37 -13.79
N GLU A 40 -5.90 -1.73 -12.71
CA GLU A 40 -4.56 -1.95 -12.16
C GLU A 40 -4.34 -3.40 -11.71
N LEU A 41 -5.31 -4.03 -11.06
CA LEU A 41 -5.22 -5.45 -10.68
C LEU A 41 -5.16 -6.40 -11.88
N SER A 42 -5.63 -5.97 -13.05
CA SER A 42 -5.51 -6.71 -14.32
C SER A 42 -4.24 -6.37 -15.09
N ASN A 43 -3.52 -5.33 -14.69
CA ASN A 43 -2.30 -4.88 -15.36
C ASN A 43 -1.11 -5.74 -14.94
N ARG A 44 -0.48 -6.42 -15.91
CA ARG A 44 0.68 -7.29 -15.66
C ARG A 44 1.92 -6.55 -15.15
N LEU A 45 1.98 -5.24 -15.37
CA LEU A 45 3.07 -4.38 -14.91
C LEU A 45 2.80 -3.74 -13.57
N ALA A 46 1.60 -3.89 -13.01
CA ALA A 46 1.25 -3.34 -11.70
C ALA A 46 1.31 -4.42 -10.61
N ARG A 47 1.78 -4.02 -9.44
CA ARG A 47 1.77 -4.82 -8.21
C ARG A 47 1.18 -3.96 -7.10
N TYR A 48 0.07 -4.42 -6.56
CA TYR A 48 -0.55 -3.79 -5.40
C TYR A 48 -0.50 -4.74 -4.22
N LEU A 49 -0.04 -4.23 -3.09
CA LEU A 49 -0.01 -4.95 -1.82
C LEU A 49 -0.89 -4.24 -0.80
N VAL A 50 -1.49 -5.02 0.08
CA VAL A 50 -2.26 -4.52 1.23
C VAL A 50 -1.66 -5.00 2.53
N LEU A 51 -1.66 -4.12 3.52
CA LEU A 51 -1.25 -4.40 4.89
C LEU A 51 -2.50 -4.65 5.74
N ILE A 52 -2.52 -5.78 6.41
CA ILE A 52 -3.67 -6.31 7.14
C ILE A 52 -3.39 -6.27 8.65
N ASP A 53 -4.36 -5.82 9.44
CA ASP A 53 -4.38 -6.03 10.90
C ASP A 53 -5.24 -7.28 11.21
N ARG A 54 -4.62 -8.33 11.72
CA ARG A 54 -5.29 -9.59 12.08
C ARG A 54 -6.19 -9.49 13.31
N THR A 55 -6.02 -8.46 14.12
CA THR A 55 -6.82 -8.27 15.34
C THR A 55 -8.19 -7.65 15.06
N HIS A 56 -8.38 -7.14 13.84
CA HIS A 56 -9.65 -6.56 13.39
C HIS A 56 -10.21 -7.37 12.22
N ALA A 57 -11.53 -7.50 12.20
CA ALA A 57 -12.26 -8.04 11.05
C ALA A 57 -13.04 -6.91 10.38
N ALA A 58 -12.88 -6.73 9.08
CA ALA A 58 -13.72 -5.80 8.34
C ALA A 58 -15.11 -6.40 8.14
N VAL A 59 -16.13 -5.65 8.54
CA VAL A 59 -17.51 -5.98 8.21
C VAL A 59 -17.76 -5.53 6.77
N GLN A 60 -17.86 -6.49 5.84
CA GLN A 60 -18.28 -6.16 4.48
C GLN A 60 -19.75 -5.72 4.50
N PRO A 61 -20.10 -4.60 3.86
CA PRO A 61 -21.50 -4.29 3.63
C PRO A 61 -22.13 -5.44 2.81
N PRO A 62 -23.35 -5.86 3.13
CA PRO A 62 -24.00 -6.96 2.42
C PRO A 62 -24.00 -6.64 0.91
N PRO A 63 -23.75 -7.62 0.03
CA PRO A 63 -23.74 -7.43 -1.40
C PRO A 63 -25.07 -6.79 -1.83
N LYS A 64 -25.00 -5.69 -2.59
CA LYS A 64 -26.20 -5.04 -3.13
C LYS A 64 -26.95 -6.08 -3.98
N ARG A 65 -28.00 -6.67 -3.42
CA ARG A 65 -28.87 -7.58 -4.17
C ARG A 65 -29.43 -6.83 -5.37
N PRO A 66 -29.35 -7.39 -6.59
CA PRO A 66 -30.08 -6.81 -7.71
C PRO A 66 -31.56 -6.77 -7.32
N ARG A 67 -32.22 -5.61 -7.54
CA ARG A 67 -33.66 -5.48 -7.35
C ARG A 67 -34.38 -6.44 -8.29
N ARG A 68 -34.48 -7.70 -7.90
CA ARG A 68 -35.45 -8.61 -8.47
C ARG A 68 -36.74 -8.41 -7.68
N PHE A 69 -37.75 -7.88 -8.32
CA PHE A 69 -39.12 -8.01 -7.86
C PHE A 69 -39.42 -9.50 -7.77
N SER A 70 -39.41 -10.05 -6.58
CA SER A 70 -39.84 -11.42 -6.31
C SER A 70 -40.94 -11.35 -5.26
N PHE A 71 -42.16 -11.66 -5.67
CA PHE A 71 -43.23 -12.05 -4.78
C PHE A 71 -42.88 -13.46 -4.28
N ALA A 72 -42.37 -13.59 -3.11
CA ALA A 72 -42.29 -14.87 -2.39
C ALA A 72 -42.50 -14.64 -0.89
N PRO A 73 -43.41 -15.41 -0.25
CA PRO A 73 -43.80 -15.19 1.12
C PRO A 73 -42.81 -15.81 2.11
N PHE A 74 -42.60 -15.11 3.21
CA PHE A 74 -42.21 -15.58 4.54
C PHE A 74 -41.23 -16.76 4.64
N PHE A 75 -39.96 -16.57 4.25
CA PHE A 75 -38.85 -17.23 4.91
C PHE A 75 -37.96 -16.13 5.50
N LYS A 76 -37.87 -16.05 6.86
CA LYS A 76 -36.85 -15.28 7.54
C LYS A 76 -35.48 -15.81 7.07
N PRO A 77 -34.63 -15.01 6.44
CA PRO A 77 -33.26 -15.45 6.25
C PRO A 77 -32.64 -15.61 7.63
N ARG A 78 -32.06 -16.80 7.85
CA ARG A 78 -31.11 -17.01 8.94
C ARG A 78 -30.10 -15.90 8.84
N ASP A 79 -29.78 -15.21 9.95
CA ASP A 79 -28.68 -14.24 10.04
C ASP A 79 -27.37 -14.97 9.70
N GLU A 80 -27.08 -15.09 8.41
CA GLU A 80 -25.74 -15.42 7.96
C GLU A 80 -24.90 -14.18 8.28
N ALA A 81 -24.05 -14.31 9.28
CA ALA A 81 -23.04 -13.30 9.59
C ALA A 81 -22.35 -12.89 8.28
N ALA A 82 -22.34 -11.59 8.00
CA ALA A 82 -21.67 -11.09 6.81
C ALA A 82 -20.24 -11.66 6.79
N PRO A 83 -19.74 -12.13 5.62
CA PRO A 83 -18.41 -12.71 5.55
C PRO A 83 -17.41 -11.67 6.06
N THR A 84 -16.68 -12.03 7.11
CA THR A 84 -15.59 -11.19 7.63
C THR A 84 -14.47 -11.20 6.60
N SER A 85 -14.05 -10.02 6.16
CA SER A 85 -12.87 -9.86 5.34
C SER A 85 -11.70 -9.38 6.19
N ASP A 86 -10.48 -9.56 5.69
CA ASP A 86 -9.29 -8.95 6.29
C ASP A 86 -9.48 -7.44 6.43
N TYR A 87 -9.02 -6.87 7.56
CA TYR A 87 -9.07 -5.43 7.77
C TYR A 87 -7.82 -4.77 7.22
N VAL A 88 -7.96 -4.04 6.11
CA VAL A 88 -6.87 -3.34 5.43
C VAL A 88 -6.55 -2.04 6.15
N VAL A 89 -5.31 -1.90 6.61
CA VAL A 89 -4.81 -0.71 7.32
C VAL A 89 -3.85 0.14 6.50
N GLY A 90 -3.37 -0.37 5.37
CA GLY A 90 -2.52 0.36 4.45
C GLY A 90 -2.36 -0.37 3.12
N TYR A 91 -1.80 0.32 2.13
CA TYR A 91 -1.51 -0.27 0.83
C TYR A 91 -0.33 0.40 0.15
N VAL A 92 0.26 -0.28 -0.81
CA VAL A 92 1.25 0.25 -1.75
C VAL A 92 0.97 -0.24 -3.15
N GLY A 93 1.10 0.64 -4.13
CA GLY A 93 1.04 0.33 -5.56
C GLY A 93 2.39 0.57 -6.22
N VAL A 94 2.86 -0.38 -7.03
CA VAL A 94 4.13 -0.35 -7.74
C VAL A 94 3.89 -0.67 -9.21
N TRP A 95 4.42 0.14 -10.10
CA TRP A 95 4.51 -0.18 -11.53
C TRP A 95 5.91 -0.68 -11.87
N LEU A 96 5.96 -1.82 -12.54
CA LEU A 96 7.20 -2.41 -13.03
C LEU A 96 7.42 -1.92 -14.47
N MET A 97 8.42 -1.08 -14.65
CA MET A 97 8.85 -0.60 -15.97
C MET A 97 9.99 -1.48 -16.50
N VAL A 98 10.71 -1.05 -17.52
CA VAL A 98 11.79 -1.85 -18.11
C VAL A 98 12.89 -2.14 -17.07
N ASP A 99 13.43 -1.09 -16.44
CA ASP A 99 14.55 -1.20 -15.48
C ASP A 99 14.21 -0.57 -14.11
N GLU A 100 13.02 -0.04 -13.96
CA GLU A 100 12.61 0.77 -12.81
C GLU A 100 11.29 0.30 -12.22
N ALA A 101 11.23 0.16 -10.90
CA ALA A 101 9.98 0.02 -10.17
C ALA A 101 9.53 1.40 -9.68
N HIS A 102 8.33 1.82 -10.07
CA HIS A 102 7.80 3.12 -9.68
C HIS A 102 6.68 2.97 -8.64
N ILE A 103 6.89 3.51 -7.44
CA ILE A 103 5.86 3.53 -6.40
C ILE A 103 4.86 4.64 -6.75
N VAL A 104 3.66 4.23 -7.17
CA VAL A 104 2.58 5.16 -7.58
C VAL A 104 1.75 5.65 -6.42
N ALA A 105 1.66 4.87 -5.35
CA ALA A 105 0.96 5.25 -4.12
C ALA A 105 1.46 4.42 -2.94
N ILE A 106 1.54 5.02 -1.77
CA ILE A 106 1.77 4.36 -0.49
C ILE A 106 1.00 5.12 0.58
N ALA A 107 0.12 4.43 1.30
CA ALA A 107 -0.71 5.05 2.32
C ALA A 107 -1.05 4.10 3.46
N VAL A 108 -1.24 4.67 4.64
CA VAL A 108 -1.68 4.00 5.86
C VAL A 108 -2.85 4.78 6.45
N ARG A 109 -3.87 4.08 6.94
CA ARG A 109 -5.03 4.70 7.63
C ARG A 109 -4.55 5.68 8.68
N GLU A 110 -5.24 6.78 8.83
CA GLU A 110 -4.84 7.85 9.75
C GLU A 110 -4.62 7.33 11.18
N SER A 111 -5.52 6.51 11.68
CA SER A 111 -5.45 5.91 13.03
C SER A 111 -4.31 4.90 13.22
N TYR A 112 -3.66 4.48 12.14
CA TYR A 112 -2.55 3.52 12.14
C TYR A 112 -1.19 4.14 11.78
N ARG A 113 -1.15 5.46 11.55
CA ARG A 113 0.11 6.18 11.25
C ARG A 113 1.03 6.21 12.46
N ARG A 114 2.32 6.45 12.20
CA ARG A 114 3.39 6.58 13.22
C ARG A 114 3.71 5.29 13.99
N GLN A 115 3.26 4.14 13.49
CA GLN A 115 3.52 2.80 14.05
C GLN A 115 4.50 1.98 13.19
N GLY A 116 5.25 2.60 12.27
CA GLY A 116 6.18 1.90 11.38
C GLY A 116 5.53 1.18 10.19
N LEU A 117 4.20 1.21 10.04
CA LEU A 117 3.49 0.47 9.00
C LEU A 117 3.77 0.96 7.58
N GLY A 118 4.00 2.26 7.40
CA GLY A 118 4.44 2.82 6.12
C GLY A 118 5.85 2.35 5.75
N GLU A 119 6.71 2.15 6.74
CA GLU A 119 8.04 1.58 6.54
C GLU A 119 7.97 0.13 6.06
N ARG A 120 7.05 -0.68 6.63
CA ARG A 120 6.82 -2.03 6.18
C ARG A 120 6.36 -2.09 4.73
N LEU A 121 5.39 -1.26 4.35
CA LEU A 121 4.92 -1.20 2.96
C LEU A 121 6.02 -0.78 1.98
N LEU A 122 6.89 0.16 2.38
CA LEU A 122 8.04 0.56 1.57
C LEU A 122 9.03 -0.59 1.40
N TYR A 123 9.35 -1.29 2.49
CA TYR A 123 10.21 -2.47 2.44
C TYR A 123 9.66 -3.53 1.47
N ASP A 124 8.38 -3.90 1.61
CA ASP A 124 7.76 -4.89 0.74
C ASP A 124 7.69 -4.44 -0.73
N ALA A 125 7.54 -3.13 -0.99
CA ALA A 125 7.61 -2.58 -2.35
C ALA A 125 9.02 -2.73 -2.97
N ILE A 126 10.08 -2.52 -2.18
CA ILE A 126 11.46 -2.75 -2.61
C ILE A 126 11.72 -4.24 -2.85
N GLU A 127 11.20 -5.13 -2.01
CA GLU A 127 11.28 -6.58 -2.22
C GLU A 127 10.57 -7.01 -3.52
N VAL A 128 9.43 -6.39 -3.85
CA VAL A 128 8.76 -6.60 -5.14
C VAL A 128 9.67 -6.17 -6.29
N ALA A 129 10.34 -5.03 -6.19
CA ALA A 129 11.27 -4.54 -7.21
C ALA A 129 12.47 -5.50 -7.39
N LEU A 130 13.09 -5.94 -6.29
CA LEU A 130 14.19 -6.91 -6.29
C LEU A 130 13.79 -8.23 -6.95
N SER A 131 12.63 -8.78 -6.56
CA SER A 131 12.11 -10.05 -7.10
C SER A 131 11.80 -9.98 -8.60
N ASN A 132 11.53 -8.78 -9.13
CA ASN A 132 11.28 -8.53 -10.54
C ASN A 132 12.52 -8.00 -11.28
N LYS A 133 13.71 -8.06 -10.65
CA LYS A 133 15.02 -7.69 -11.22
C LYS A 133 15.07 -6.23 -11.71
N GLN A 134 14.35 -5.35 -11.04
CA GLN A 134 14.42 -3.92 -11.33
C GLN A 134 15.76 -3.35 -10.82
N GLU A 135 16.28 -2.36 -11.50
CA GLU A 135 17.54 -1.72 -11.11
C GLU A 135 17.34 -0.69 -10.02
N ASN A 136 16.28 0.09 -10.12
CA ASN A 136 16.00 1.21 -9.21
C ASN A 136 14.55 1.18 -8.75
N VAL A 137 14.30 1.84 -7.62
CA VAL A 137 12.94 2.18 -7.16
C VAL A 137 12.80 3.70 -7.15
N THR A 138 11.72 4.22 -7.74
CA THR A 138 11.45 5.66 -7.84
C THR A 138 10.09 6.01 -7.28
N LEU A 139 9.92 7.27 -6.92
CA LEU A 139 8.64 7.82 -6.47
C LEU A 139 8.62 9.34 -6.58
N GLU A 140 7.41 9.93 -6.53
CA GLU A 140 7.20 11.34 -6.25
C GLU A 140 6.65 11.53 -4.84
N VAL A 141 7.18 12.54 -4.15
CA VAL A 141 6.71 12.92 -2.82
C VAL A 141 6.50 14.43 -2.72
N ARG A 142 5.44 14.87 -2.03
CA ARG A 142 5.22 16.30 -1.78
C ARG A 142 6.43 16.93 -1.09
N ARG A 143 6.81 18.11 -1.52
CA ARG A 143 7.90 18.87 -0.87
C ARG A 143 7.62 19.10 0.61
N SER A 144 6.35 19.28 0.99
CA SER A 144 5.94 19.49 2.38
C SER A 144 5.95 18.21 3.23
N ASN A 145 5.93 17.01 2.61
CA ASN A 145 5.89 15.74 3.32
C ASN A 145 7.28 15.29 3.78
N THR A 146 7.88 16.06 4.69
CA THR A 146 9.23 15.79 5.22
C THR A 146 9.36 14.47 5.95
N GLY A 147 8.25 14.01 6.57
CA GLY A 147 8.22 12.72 7.26
C GLY A 147 8.37 11.53 6.31
N ALA A 148 7.72 11.58 5.13
CA ALA A 148 7.89 10.56 4.11
C ALA A 148 9.27 10.65 3.46
N GLN A 149 9.76 11.86 3.18
CA GLN A 149 11.12 12.06 2.64
C GLN A 149 12.16 11.43 3.56
N ALA A 150 12.10 11.68 4.87
CA ALA A 150 13.02 11.07 5.85
C ALA A 150 12.95 9.54 5.86
N LEU A 151 11.74 8.97 5.69
CA LEU A 151 11.58 7.53 5.54
C LEU A 151 12.27 7.02 4.27
N TYR A 152 12.09 7.70 3.14
CA TYR A 152 12.71 7.31 1.88
C TYR A 152 14.23 7.45 1.93
N GLU A 153 14.76 8.53 2.50
CA GLU A 153 16.20 8.75 2.71
C GLU A 153 16.83 7.63 3.56
N LYS A 154 16.12 7.14 4.58
CA LYS A 154 16.54 5.99 5.37
C LYS A 154 16.75 4.74 4.50
N TYR A 155 15.97 4.57 3.43
CA TYR A 155 16.10 3.51 2.44
C TYR A 155 16.98 3.90 1.25
N ARG A 156 17.85 4.91 1.44
CA ARG A 156 18.81 5.42 0.45
C ARG A 156 18.17 6.00 -0.83
N PHE A 157 16.92 6.42 -0.78
CA PHE A 157 16.38 7.24 -1.85
C PHE A 157 17.07 8.61 -1.82
N LEU A 158 17.48 9.08 -2.99
CA LEU A 158 18.12 10.37 -3.20
C LEU A 158 17.19 11.26 -4.01
N ASN A 159 17.20 12.56 -3.73
CA ASN A 159 16.52 13.53 -4.58
C ASN A 159 17.24 13.62 -5.93
N VAL A 160 16.55 13.20 -6.99
CA VAL A 160 17.07 13.22 -8.37
C VAL A 160 16.40 14.28 -9.24
N GLY A 161 15.38 14.97 -8.74
CA GLY A 161 14.71 16.01 -9.50
C GLY A 161 13.48 16.61 -8.79
N VAL A 162 12.88 17.58 -9.46
CA VAL A 162 11.68 18.26 -8.99
C VAL A 162 10.70 18.41 -10.14
N ARG A 163 9.46 17.95 -9.95
CA ARG A 163 8.35 18.23 -10.86
C ARG A 163 7.59 19.46 -10.36
N LYS A 164 7.70 20.56 -11.07
CA LYS A 164 7.06 21.83 -10.69
C LYS A 164 5.55 21.74 -10.80
N ARG A 165 4.84 22.22 -9.76
CA ARG A 165 3.36 22.31 -9.72
C ARG A 165 2.67 20.96 -10.02
N TYR A 166 3.25 19.87 -9.57
CA TYR A 166 2.85 18.51 -9.88
C TYR A 166 1.47 18.16 -9.30
N TYR A 167 1.24 18.53 -8.05
CA TYR A 167 -0.02 18.23 -7.36
C TYR A 167 -1.11 19.23 -7.76
N SER A 168 -2.20 18.72 -8.33
CA SER A 168 -3.27 19.54 -8.91
C SER A 168 -4.12 20.28 -7.88
N ASP A 169 -4.17 19.79 -6.65
CA ASP A 169 -4.98 20.35 -5.56
C ASP A 169 -4.46 21.71 -5.07
N ASN A 170 -3.14 21.87 -4.93
CA ASN A 170 -2.52 23.07 -4.38
C ASN A 170 -1.31 23.58 -5.19
N HIS A 171 -1.06 22.98 -6.36
CA HIS A 171 0.10 23.27 -7.22
C HIS A 171 1.46 23.10 -6.53
N GLU A 172 1.54 22.27 -5.50
CA GLU A 172 2.79 21.96 -4.83
C GLU A 172 3.74 21.21 -5.75
N ASP A 173 5.04 21.45 -5.59
CA ASP A 173 6.08 20.70 -6.28
C ASP A 173 6.18 19.27 -5.72
N ALA A 174 6.48 18.32 -6.58
CA ALA A 174 6.94 16.99 -6.15
C ALA A 174 8.46 16.91 -6.20
N ILE A 175 9.04 16.33 -5.16
CA ILE A 175 10.42 15.84 -5.18
C ILE A 175 10.38 14.45 -5.82
N VAL A 176 11.20 14.23 -6.85
CA VAL A 176 11.42 12.92 -7.44
C VAL A 176 12.58 12.27 -6.70
N MET A 177 12.33 11.12 -6.11
CA MET A 177 13.36 10.37 -5.38
C MET A 177 13.60 9.02 -6.02
N SER A 178 14.86 8.58 -6.04
CA SER A 178 15.27 7.29 -6.60
C SER A 178 16.33 6.63 -5.72
N THR A 179 16.28 5.31 -5.61
CA THR A 179 17.36 4.54 -5.00
C THR A 179 18.58 4.47 -5.91
N PRO A 180 19.79 4.20 -5.39
CA PRO A 180 20.86 3.63 -6.19
C PRO A 180 20.44 2.23 -6.72
N PRO A 181 21.24 1.59 -7.59
CA PRO A 181 20.96 0.24 -8.06
C PRO A 181 20.75 -0.75 -6.89
N ILE A 182 19.53 -1.27 -6.77
CA ILE A 182 19.12 -2.11 -5.64
C ILE A 182 19.66 -3.53 -5.72
N GLN A 183 20.13 -3.97 -6.89
CA GLN A 183 20.72 -5.30 -7.11
C GLN A 183 22.16 -5.40 -6.58
N HIS A 184 22.78 -4.32 -6.14
CA HIS A 184 24.13 -4.30 -5.61
C HIS A 184 24.18 -4.83 -4.16
N GLU A 185 25.21 -5.57 -3.84
CA GLU A 185 25.45 -6.19 -2.53
C GLU A 185 25.34 -5.17 -1.37
N ASN A 186 25.95 -4.01 -1.50
CA ASN A 186 25.86 -2.93 -0.50
C ASN A 186 24.43 -2.44 -0.21
N TYR A 187 23.53 -2.55 -1.19
CA TYR A 187 22.12 -2.21 -0.97
C TYR A 187 21.39 -3.34 -0.27
N ALA A 188 21.66 -4.58 -0.67
CA ALA A 188 21.09 -5.76 -0.05
C ALA A 188 21.46 -5.87 1.45
N GLU A 189 22.74 -5.63 1.80
CA GLU A 189 23.18 -5.58 3.20
C GLU A 189 22.46 -4.50 4.00
N HIS A 190 22.31 -3.30 3.42
CA HIS A 190 21.60 -2.21 4.07
C HIS A 190 20.10 -2.53 4.26
N LEU A 191 19.47 -3.11 3.26
CA LEU A 191 18.07 -3.52 3.32
C LEU A 191 17.85 -4.60 4.38
N ALA A 192 18.74 -5.60 4.44
CA ALA A 192 18.71 -6.65 5.47
C ALA A 192 18.87 -6.07 6.89
N TYR A 193 19.80 -5.12 7.07
CA TYR A 193 19.94 -4.42 8.35
C TYR A 193 18.66 -3.67 8.75
N LEU A 194 18.03 -2.93 7.82
CA LEU A 194 16.78 -2.22 8.10
C LEU A 194 15.63 -3.17 8.43
N HIS A 195 15.56 -4.31 7.75
CA HIS A 195 14.58 -5.35 8.03
C HIS A 195 14.72 -5.88 9.45
N GLU A 196 15.94 -6.24 9.87
CA GLU A 196 16.21 -6.70 11.23
C GLU A 196 15.80 -5.66 12.29
N GLN A 197 16.08 -4.38 12.05
CA GLN A 197 15.68 -3.31 12.97
C GLN A 197 14.15 -3.13 13.03
N MET A 198 13.47 -3.31 11.90
CA MET A 198 12.01 -3.25 11.84
C MET A 198 11.37 -4.42 12.58
N GLU A 199 11.84 -5.65 12.37
CA GLU A 199 11.35 -6.85 13.04
C GLU A 199 11.56 -6.78 14.57
N LYS A 200 12.72 -6.30 15.03
CA LYS A 200 12.98 -6.09 16.47
C LYS A 200 11.97 -5.14 17.13
N ARG A 201 11.58 -4.06 16.44
CA ARG A 201 10.56 -3.13 16.96
C ARG A 201 9.21 -3.81 17.11
N TRP A 202 8.81 -4.64 16.17
CA TRP A 202 7.51 -5.33 16.18
C TRP A 202 7.43 -6.53 17.12
N GLN A 203 8.57 -7.08 17.52
CA GLN A 203 8.62 -8.13 18.54
C GLN A 203 8.61 -7.56 19.97
N ALA A 204 8.91 -6.28 20.13
CA ALA A 204 8.96 -5.60 21.43
C ALA A 204 7.60 -4.98 21.84
N GLU A 205 6.60 -4.93 20.94
CA GLU A 205 5.22 -4.49 21.18
C GLU A 205 4.29 -5.68 21.45
#